data_ecbd9416795cb09ac3a67eb9c889597f
#
_entry.id   ecbd9416795cb09ac3a67eb9c889597f
#
_cell.length_a   1.000
_cell.length_b   1.000
_cell.length_c   1.000
_cell.angle_alpha   90.00
_cell.angle_beta   90.00
_cell.angle_gamma   90.00
#
_symmetry.space_group_name_H-M   'P 1'
#
loop_
_entity.id
_entity.type
_entity.pdbx_description
1 polymer ?
#
loop_
_entity_poly.entity_id
_entity_poly.type
_entity_poly.pdbx_seq_one_letter_code
_entity_poly.pdbx_strand_id
1 'polypeptide(L)'
;MVGVAQNVTNSNDLMLRHKTSRRQLYDRASQRARQLGLADILFKNERGEVTEGAISNIFIETADGWFTPPLACGVLPGVLRASLLEADTPRLVEKTLYMQDLENADALYIGNALRGLRKVEVQNAHGLVL
;
A
#
# COMPACT_ATOMS: atom_id res chain seq x y z
N MET A 1 -12.43 -2.74 4.61
CA MET A 1 -11.90 -1.36 4.66
C MET A 1 -10.44 -1.34 5.07
N VAL A 2 -9.74 -0.32 4.64
CA VAL A 2 -8.36 -0.06 5.06
C VAL A 2 -8.30 1.29 5.75
N GLY A 3 -7.39 1.43 6.71
CA GLY A 3 -7.09 2.70 7.35
C GLY A 3 -5.85 3.33 6.73
N VAL A 4 -5.51 4.52 7.20
CA VAL A 4 -4.30 5.25 6.77
C VAL A 4 -3.53 5.67 8.00
N ALA A 5 -2.24 5.37 8.05
CA ALA A 5 -1.38 5.74 9.16
C ALA A 5 -0.95 7.20 9.07
N GLN A 6 -0.86 7.88 10.22
CA GLN A 6 -0.21 9.18 10.29
C GLN A 6 1.32 9.05 10.21
N ASN A 7 1.85 7.93 10.71
CA ASN A 7 3.28 7.66 10.65
C ASN A 7 3.73 7.55 9.21
N VAL A 8 4.80 8.23 8.85
CA VAL A 8 5.36 8.16 7.51
C VAL A 8 6.57 7.24 7.49
N THR A 9 6.79 6.60 6.35
CA THR A 9 7.98 5.80 6.10
C THR A 9 8.99 6.64 5.33
N ASN A 10 10.24 6.19 5.32
CA ASN A 10 11.28 6.84 4.55
C ASN A 10 11.57 6.00 3.33
N SER A 11 11.52 6.61 2.14
CA SER A 11 11.74 5.91 0.88
C SER A 11 13.12 5.25 0.77
N ASN A 12 14.09 5.74 1.55
CA ASN A 12 15.44 5.21 1.55
C ASN A 12 15.68 4.09 2.55
N ASP A 13 14.73 3.79 3.42
CA ASP A 13 14.90 2.78 4.48
C ASP A 13 14.75 1.35 3.99
N LEU A 14 14.20 1.17 2.80
CA LEU A 14 13.72 -0.12 2.34
C LEU A 14 14.81 -1.19 2.27
N MET A 15 15.97 -0.81 1.78
CA MET A 15 16.99 -1.79 1.40
C MET A 15 18.06 -2.01 2.46
N LEU A 16 18.14 -1.18 3.50
CA LEU A 16 19.34 -1.12 4.25
C LEU A 16 19.24 -1.45 5.74
N ARG A 17 19.13 -0.49 6.55
CA ARG A 17 19.45 -0.65 7.96
C ARG A 17 18.27 -0.64 8.89
N HIS A 18 17.17 -0.09 8.42
CA HIS A 18 16.03 0.19 9.28
C HIS A 18 14.91 -0.84 9.16
N LYS A 19 15.25 -2.01 8.62
CA LYS A 19 14.29 -3.11 8.48
C LYS A 19 13.60 -3.44 9.79
N THR A 20 14.34 -3.45 10.89
CA THR A 20 13.78 -3.78 12.20
C THR A 20 12.75 -2.75 12.65
N SER A 21 13.09 -1.47 12.56
CA SER A 21 12.18 -0.40 12.95
C SER A 21 10.93 -0.36 12.07
N ARG A 22 11.11 -0.53 10.76
CA ARG A 22 10.00 -0.56 9.81
C ARG A 22 9.11 -1.77 10.05
N ARG A 23 9.73 -2.92 10.32
CA ARG A 23 8.99 -4.13 10.63
C ARG A 23 8.16 -3.98 11.90
N GLN A 24 8.73 -3.36 12.94
CA GLN A 24 7.99 -3.08 14.17
C GLN A 24 6.80 -2.17 13.92
N LEU A 25 6.97 -1.14 13.10
CA LEU A 25 5.89 -0.24 12.74
C LEU A 25 4.78 -1.01 12.00
N TYR A 26 5.14 -1.84 11.04
CA TYR A 26 4.20 -2.63 10.27
C TYR A 26 3.50 -3.69 11.12
N ASP A 27 4.21 -4.30 12.05
CA ASP A 27 3.61 -5.25 12.99
C ASP A 27 2.57 -4.56 13.88
N ARG A 28 2.87 -3.35 14.37
CA ARG A 28 1.90 -2.57 15.13
C ARG A 28 0.67 -2.21 14.29
N ALA A 29 0.90 -1.86 13.03
CA ALA A 29 -0.19 -1.53 12.12
C ALA A 29 -1.08 -2.74 11.86
N SER A 30 -0.49 -3.91 11.62
CA SER A 30 -1.27 -5.14 11.43
C SER A 30 -2.10 -5.48 12.66
N GLN A 31 -1.52 -5.34 13.83
CA GLN A 31 -2.23 -5.58 15.07
C GLN A 31 -3.38 -4.58 15.26
N ARG A 32 -3.12 -3.31 14.96
CA ARG A 32 -4.12 -2.25 15.05
C ARG A 32 -5.26 -2.48 14.06
N ALA A 33 -4.92 -2.91 12.86
CA ALA A 33 -5.92 -3.23 11.84
C ALA A 33 -6.86 -4.33 12.34
N ARG A 34 -6.31 -5.39 12.93
CA ARG A 34 -7.12 -6.47 13.49
C ARG A 34 -8.04 -5.97 14.61
N GLN A 35 -7.54 -5.11 15.47
CA GLN A 35 -8.33 -4.54 16.57
C GLN A 35 -9.50 -3.71 16.06
N LEU A 36 -9.30 -3.00 14.95
CA LEU A 36 -10.30 -2.11 14.36
C LEU A 36 -11.18 -2.78 13.30
N GLY A 37 -10.93 -4.05 13.00
CA GLY A 37 -11.68 -4.76 11.96
C GLY A 37 -11.33 -4.30 10.55
N LEU A 38 -10.12 -3.77 10.35
CA LEU A 38 -9.66 -3.32 9.04
C LEU A 38 -8.86 -4.42 8.35
N ALA A 39 -8.90 -4.42 7.01
CA ALA A 39 -8.14 -5.37 6.22
C ALA A 39 -6.64 -5.08 6.27
N ASP A 40 -6.27 -3.81 6.30
CA ASP A 40 -4.88 -3.35 6.41
C ASP A 40 -4.86 -1.86 6.77
N ILE A 41 -3.67 -1.34 6.99
CA ILE A 41 -3.44 0.09 7.20
C ILE A 41 -2.40 0.53 6.17
N LEU A 42 -2.73 1.55 5.39
CA LEU A 42 -1.88 2.07 4.33
C LEU A 42 -0.90 3.11 4.88
N PHE A 43 0.28 3.15 4.28
CA PHE A 43 1.34 4.08 4.64
C PHE A 43 1.64 5.05 3.51
N LYS A 44 2.19 6.20 3.89
CA LYS A 44 2.76 7.19 2.97
C LYS A 44 4.22 7.39 3.34
N ASN A 45 5.04 7.74 2.35
CA ASN A 45 6.42 8.09 2.60
C ASN A 45 6.56 9.57 2.97
N GLU A 46 7.79 10.02 3.12
CA GLU A 46 8.11 11.40 3.52
C GLU A 46 7.64 12.45 2.50
N ARG A 47 7.35 12.05 1.27
CA ARG A 47 6.84 12.95 0.23
C ARG A 47 5.32 12.95 0.10
N GLY A 48 4.63 12.23 0.97
CA GLY A 48 3.19 12.09 0.90
C GLY A 48 2.70 11.12 -0.16
N GLU A 49 3.60 10.34 -0.75
CA GLU A 49 3.27 9.32 -1.73
C GLU A 49 2.75 8.08 -1.01
N VAL A 50 1.64 7.54 -1.47
CA VAL A 50 1.09 6.30 -0.91
C VAL A 50 1.98 5.15 -1.33
N THR A 51 2.35 4.30 -0.39
CA THR A 51 3.30 3.23 -0.66
C THR A 51 2.64 1.86 -0.67
N GLU A 52 2.20 1.40 0.48
CA GLU A 52 1.70 0.04 0.65
C GLU A 52 0.96 -0.07 1.98
N GLY A 53 0.33 -1.20 2.21
CA GLY A 53 -0.17 -1.55 3.53
C GLY A 53 0.89 -2.27 4.35
N ALA A 54 0.57 -2.56 5.59
CA ALA A 54 1.50 -3.27 6.48
C ALA A 54 1.81 -4.69 5.99
N ILE A 55 0.85 -5.32 5.33
CA ILE A 55 1.00 -6.69 4.82
C ILE A 55 0.69 -6.84 3.33
N SER A 56 0.45 -5.73 2.64
CA SER A 56 -0.06 -5.76 1.25
C SER A 56 0.60 -4.69 0.40
N ASN A 57 0.69 -4.95 -0.89
CA ASN A 57 0.87 -3.89 -1.89
C ASN A 57 -0.49 -3.31 -2.25
N ILE A 58 -0.51 -2.15 -2.87
CA ILE A 58 -1.74 -1.50 -3.32
C ILE A 58 -1.79 -1.37 -4.82
N PHE A 59 -3.01 -1.40 -5.36
CA PHE A 59 -3.29 -1.29 -6.79
C PHE A 59 -4.55 -0.46 -6.96
N ILE A 60 -4.58 0.42 -7.95
CA ILE A 60 -5.80 1.14 -8.29
C ILE A 60 -6.20 0.86 -9.72
N GLU A 61 -7.51 0.88 -9.94
CA GLU A 61 -8.10 0.81 -11.27
C GLU A 61 -8.74 2.14 -11.57
N THR A 62 -8.41 2.71 -12.74
CA THR A 62 -8.99 3.95 -13.23
C THR A 62 -9.41 3.76 -14.68
N ALA A 63 -10.04 4.78 -15.27
CA ALA A 63 -10.37 4.79 -16.70
C ALA A 63 -9.11 4.62 -17.57
N ASP A 64 -7.95 5.04 -17.07
CA ASP A 64 -6.69 4.98 -17.81
C ASP A 64 -5.93 3.67 -17.62
N GLY A 65 -6.39 2.80 -16.74
CA GLY A 65 -5.76 1.50 -16.49
C GLY A 65 -5.51 1.20 -15.02
N TRP A 66 -4.59 0.26 -14.79
CA TRP A 66 -4.22 -0.21 -13.47
C TRP A 66 -2.85 0.33 -13.07
N PHE A 67 -2.73 0.79 -11.85
CA PHE A 67 -1.50 1.42 -11.36
C PHE A 67 -1.12 0.91 -9.98
N THR A 68 0.19 0.87 -9.73
CA THR A 68 0.76 0.54 -8.42
C THR A 68 1.97 1.43 -8.15
N PRO A 69 2.25 1.82 -6.90
CA PRO A 69 3.42 2.63 -6.60
C PRO A 69 4.73 1.95 -6.99
N PRO A 70 5.70 2.71 -7.51
CA PRO A 70 7.00 2.16 -7.86
C PRO A 70 7.86 1.88 -6.62
N LEU A 71 8.85 1.01 -6.76
CA LEU A 71 9.75 0.65 -5.66
C LEU A 71 10.51 1.86 -5.11
N ALA A 72 10.76 2.86 -5.96
CA ALA A 72 11.46 4.09 -5.55
C ALA A 72 10.72 4.87 -4.45
N CYS A 73 9.42 4.65 -4.28
CA CYS A 73 8.66 5.26 -3.20
C CYS A 73 8.92 4.59 -1.85
N GLY A 74 9.65 3.50 -1.82
CA GLY A 74 9.93 2.73 -0.62
C GLY A 74 8.98 1.57 -0.42
N VAL A 75 8.60 0.92 -1.51
CA VAL A 75 7.64 -0.19 -1.53
C VAL A 75 8.38 -1.51 -1.58
N LEU A 76 7.94 -2.49 -0.79
CA LEU A 76 8.51 -3.82 -0.86
C LEU A 76 8.15 -4.51 -2.17
N PRO A 77 9.11 -5.23 -2.80
CA PRO A 77 8.85 -5.92 -4.05
C PRO A 77 8.11 -7.25 -3.80
N GLY A 78 6.81 -7.16 -3.56
CA GLY A 78 5.99 -8.34 -3.30
C GLY A 78 5.92 -9.27 -4.50
N VAL A 79 5.76 -10.56 -4.24
CA VAL A 79 5.69 -11.59 -5.28
C VAL A 79 4.45 -11.42 -6.15
N LEU A 80 3.30 -11.15 -5.54
CA LEU A 80 2.07 -10.90 -6.29
C LEU A 80 2.21 -9.66 -7.17
N ARG A 81 2.80 -8.59 -6.63
CA ARG A 81 3.05 -7.36 -7.37
C ARG A 81 3.89 -7.62 -8.61
N ALA A 82 4.98 -8.38 -8.46
CA ALA A 82 5.86 -8.72 -9.57
C ALA A 82 5.13 -9.54 -10.63
N SER A 83 4.32 -10.52 -10.22
CA SER A 83 3.51 -11.32 -11.11
C SER A 83 2.55 -10.47 -11.93
N LEU A 84 1.88 -9.52 -11.28
CA LEU A 84 0.90 -8.65 -11.94
C LEU A 84 1.56 -7.68 -12.90
N LEU A 85 2.77 -7.21 -12.59
CA LEU A 85 3.52 -6.34 -13.50
C LEU A 85 3.97 -7.07 -14.77
N GLU A 86 4.22 -8.37 -14.67
CA GLU A 86 4.59 -9.19 -15.82
C GLU A 86 3.39 -9.61 -16.67
N ALA A 87 2.19 -9.57 -16.11
CA ALA A 87 0.99 -9.99 -16.82
C ALA A 87 0.58 -8.92 -17.85
N ASP A 88 0.05 -9.39 -19.00
CA ASP A 88 -0.40 -8.48 -20.06
C ASP A 88 -1.83 -8.01 -19.87
N THR A 89 -2.62 -8.74 -19.09
CA THR A 89 -4.04 -8.45 -18.93
C THR A 89 -4.50 -8.71 -17.49
N PRO A 90 -4.96 -7.70 -16.75
CA PRO A 90 -4.88 -6.28 -17.12
C PRO A 90 -3.43 -5.80 -17.05
N ARG A 91 -3.11 -4.79 -17.83
CA ARG A 91 -1.77 -4.22 -17.79
C ARG A 91 -1.63 -3.33 -16.57
N LEU A 92 -0.70 -3.68 -15.70
CA LEU A 92 -0.37 -2.91 -14.51
C LEU A 92 0.86 -2.05 -14.80
N VAL A 93 0.77 -0.77 -14.45
CA VAL A 93 1.85 0.21 -14.68
C VAL A 93 2.25 0.82 -13.35
N GLU A 94 3.54 1.01 -13.14
CA GLU A 94 4.04 1.73 -11.97
C GLU A 94 3.79 3.22 -12.11
N LYS A 95 3.22 3.82 -11.07
CA LYS A 95 2.93 5.24 -11.03
C LYS A 95 2.92 5.71 -9.59
N THR A 96 3.55 6.84 -9.31
CA THR A 96 3.47 7.46 -7.99
C THR A 96 2.02 7.85 -7.69
N LEU A 97 1.51 7.42 -6.56
CA LEU A 97 0.12 7.65 -6.15
C LEU A 97 0.06 8.50 -4.88
N TYR A 98 -0.94 9.36 -4.85
CA TYR A 98 -1.26 10.16 -3.68
C TYR A 98 -2.65 9.78 -3.17
N MET A 99 -3.01 10.20 -1.98
CA MET A 99 -4.33 9.87 -1.42
C MET A 99 -5.46 10.30 -2.34
N GLN A 100 -5.30 11.42 -3.03
CA GLN A 100 -6.30 11.89 -3.99
C GLN A 100 -6.51 10.90 -5.13
N ASP A 101 -5.43 10.25 -5.58
CA ASP A 101 -5.55 9.22 -6.63
C ASP A 101 -6.38 8.03 -6.15
N LEU A 102 -6.24 7.65 -4.89
CA LEU A 102 -7.02 6.58 -4.31
C LEU A 102 -8.51 6.96 -4.21
N GLU A 103 -8.78 8.20 -3.82
CA GLU A 103 -10.14 8.72 -3.72
C GLU A 103 -10.84 8.81 -5.07
N ASN A 104 -10.09 9.14 -6.13
CA ASN A 104 -10.62 9.31 -7.47
C ASN A 104 -10.62 8.02 -8.29
N ALA A 105 -10.02 6.95 -7.79
CA ALA A 105 -9.98 5.68 -8.51
C ALA A 105 -11.36 5.02 -8.57
N ASP A 106 -11.60 4.25 -9.62
CA ASP A 106 -12.82 3.45 -9.75
C ASP A 106 -12.82 2.31 -8.74
N ALA A 107 -11.65 1.77 -8.44
CA ALA A 107 -11.50 0.72 -7.45
C ALA A 107 -10.10 0.73 -6.84
N LEU A 108 -10.01 0.37 -5.58
CA LEU A 108 -8.77 0.19 -4.84
C LEU A 108 -8.66 -1.27 -4.44
N TYR A 109 -7.49 -1.85 -4.65
CA TYR A 109 -7.20 -3.23 -4.26
C TYR A 109 -5.95 -3.27 -3.40
N ILE A 110 -5.95 -4.21 -2.47
CA ILE A 110 -4.73 -4.61 -1.76
C ILE A 110 -4.46 -6.07 -2.08
N GLY A 111 -3.20 -6.48 -2.00
CA GLY A 111 -2.89 -7.87 -2.27
C GLY A 111 -1.51 -8.29 -1.84
N ASN A 112 -1.36 -9.58 -1.61
CA ASN A 112 -0.09 -10.24 -1.39
C ASN A 112 -0.18 -11.68 -1.92
N ALA A 113 0.98 -12.37 -1.95
CA ALA A 113 1.03 -13.71 -2.51
C ALA A 113 0.15 -14.71 -1.76
N LEU A 114 -0.05 -14.49 -0.46
CA LEU A 114 -0.82 -15.41 0.37
C LEU A 114 -2.32 -15.27 0.18
N ARG A 115 -2.80 -14.03 0.07
CA ARG A 115 -4.24 -13.71 0.07
C ARG A 115 -4.80 -13.30 -1.29
N GLY A 116 -3.94 -13.06 -2.28
CA GLY A 116 -4.33 -12.56 -3.59
C GLY A 116 -4.84 -11.12 -3.54
N LEU A 117 -5.50 -10.70 -4.59
CA LEU A 117 -6.08 -9.36 -4.68
C LEU A 117 -7.42 -9.29 -3.94
N ARG A 118 -7.64 -8.18 -3.26
CA ARG A 118 -8.88 -7.93 -2.53
C ARG A 118 -9.29 -6.48 -2.73
N LYS A 119 -10.52 -6.27 -3.18
CA LYS A 119 -11.09 -4.93 -3.32
C LYS A 119 -11.41 -4.35 -1.95
N VAL A 120 -11.02 -3.11 -1.71
CA VAL A 120 -11.20 -2.43 -0.43
C VAL A 120 -11.62 -0.99 -0.63
N GLU A 121 -12.03 -0.35 0.47
CA GLU A 121 -12.31 1.08 0.50
C GLU A 121 -11.52 1.70 1.65
N VAL A 122 -11.10 2.95 1.48
CA VAL A 122 -10.42 3.69 2.54
C VAL A 122 -11.46 4.13 3.55
N GLN A 123 -11.24 3.81 4.80
CA GLN A 123 -12.02 4.36 5.89
C GLN A 123 -11.69 5.85 5.99
N ASN A 124 -12.72 6.66 5.86
CA ASN A 124 -12.54 8.10 5.94
C ASN A 124 -11.94 8.46 7.27
N ALA A 125 -10.76 9.07 7.24
CA ALA A 125 -10.24 9.49 8.46
C ALA A 125 -9.04 10.30 8.53
N HIS A 126 -8.97 10.84 9.61
CA HIS A 126 -7.78 11.25 10.31
C HIS A 126 -6.83 10.07 10.40
N GLY A 127 -5.61 10.20 9.96
CA GLY A 127 -4.67 9.11 10.00
C GLY A 127 -4.53 8.51 11.40
N LEU A 128 -4.30 7.20 11.44
CA LEU A 128 -4.14 6.46 12.68
C LEU A 128 -2.74 6.64 13.24
N VAL A 129 -2.65 6.95 14.52
CA VAL A 129 -1.37 6.99 15.23
C VAL A 129 -1.05 5.58 15.71
N LEU A 130 0.13 5.12 15.35
CA LEU A 130 0.58 3.76 15.68
C LEU A 130 1.57 3.73 16.82
#